data_15f46380defd53054747d46639ca1448
#
_entry.id   15f46380defd53054747d46639ca1448
#
_cell.length_a   1.000
_cell.length_b   1.000
_cell.length_c   1.000
_cell.angle_alpha   90.00
_cell.angle_beta   90.00
_cell.angle_gamma   90.00
#
_symmetry.space_group_name_H-M   'P 1'
#
loop_
_entity.id
_entity.type
_entity.pdbx_description
1 polymer ?
#
loop_
_entity_poly.entity_id
_entity_poly.type
_entity_poly.pdbx_seq_one_letter_code
_entity_poly.pdbx_strand_id
1 'polypeptide(L)'
;MQPILLNEGDLLSAQRKLPPDTPVVMLNLVAFNPTAKYEDPDSQPCSGREAYLQRYAPAFRDVAAAEKVEGIKALYVGVVAAVLIGPTDPHWDAIALVEYPNFGALRKVLESPLYKEKAEPHRKAALSAWQFMATCSPEPTSLEIGRHR
;
A
#
# COMPACT_ATOMS: atom_id res chain seq x y z
N MET A 1 -16.11 10.05 -4.85
CA MET A 1 -14.99 9.24 -5.35
C MET A 1 -13.86 9.24 -4.34
N GLN A 2 -13.31 8.08 -4.06
CA GLN A 2 -12.21 7.97 -3.11
C GLN A 2 -10.89 8.25 -3.81
N PRO A 3 -9.98 9.00 -3.17
CA PRO A 3 -8.68 9.26 -3.78
C PRO A 3 -7.84 8.00 -3.83
N ILE A 4 -7.16 7.82 -4.96
CA ILE A 4 -6.19 6.73 -5.14
C ILE A 4 -4.86 7.25 -5.66
N LEU A 5 -4.68 8.56 -5.70
CA LEU A 5 -3.46 9.17 -6.18
C LEU A 5 -2.59 9.59 -5.01
N LEU A 6 -1.29 9.39 -5.16
CA LEU A 6 -0.30 9.83 -4.18
C LEU A 6 0.25 11.19 -4.60
N ASN A 7 0.46 12.03 -3.60
CA ASN A 7 1.02 13.36 -3.78
C ASN A 7 2.38 13.40 -3.09
N GLU A 8 3.42 13.85 -3.80
CA GLU A 8 4.77 13.89 -3.23
C GLU A 8 4.86 14.82 -2.03
N GLY A 9 4.08 15.90 -2.02
CA GLY A 9 4.02 16.77 -0.85
C GLY A 9 3.48 16.07 0.38
N ASP A 10 2.49 15.19 0.19
CA ASP A 10 1.95 14.41 1.30
C ASP A 10 2.97 13.41 1.82
N LEU A 11 3.78 12.82 0.93
CA LEU A 11 4.83 11.90 1.34
C LEU A 11 5.87 12.64 2.20
N LEU A 12 6.27 13.82 1.78
CA LEU A 12 7.24 14.60 2.54
C LEU A 12 6.67 15.01 3.90
N SER A 13 5.42 15.45 3.92
CA SER A 13 4.74 15.82 5.15
C SER A 13 4.65 14.65 6.13
N ALA A 14 4.32 13.47 5.62
CA ALA A 14 4.24 12.26 6.43
C ALA A 14 5.60 11.91 7.04
N GLN A 15 6.66 12.03 6.24
CA GLN A 15 8.00 11.70 6.71
C GLN A 15 8.41 12.56 7.90
N ARG A 16 7.97 13.82 7.92
CA ARG A 16 8.29 14.74 9.03
C ARG A 16 7.61 14.34 10.33
N LYS A 17 6.56 13.54 10.26
CA LYS A 17 5.80 13.11 11.44
C LYS A 17 6.32 11.79 12.00
N LEU A 18 7.29 11.18 11.35
CA LEU A 18 7.81 9.88 11.74
C LEU A 18 9.22 10.02 12.27
N PRO A 19 9.60 9.19 13.27
CA PRO A 19 10.98 9.17 13.72
C PRO A 19 11.90 8.77 12.57
N PRO A 20 13.07 9.42 12.42
CA PRO A 20 14.00 9.03 11.35
C PRO A 20 14.61 7.66 11.60
N ASP A 21 14.88 6.97 10.50
CA ASP A 21 15.59 5.68 10.50
C ASP A 21 14.95 4.60 11.36
N THR A 22 13.62 4.69 11.52
CA THR A 22 12.87 3.66 12.25
C THR A 22 11.94 2.94 11.28
N PRO A 23 11.62 1.67 11.55
CA PRO A 23 10.67 0.96 10.71
C PRO A 23 9.31 1.65 10.70
N VAL A 24 8.68 1.63 9.54
CA VAL A 24 7.30 2.10 9.41
C VAL A 24 6.46 0.94 8.88
N VAL A 25 5.23 0.86 9.37
CA VAL A 25 4.29 -0.14 8.87
C VAL A 25 3.18 0.62 8.19
N MET A 26 3.03 0.36 6.89
CA MET A 26 2.00 1.01 6.10
C MET A 26 0.74 0.16 6.16
N LEU A 27 -0.35 0.78 6.58
CA LEU A 27 -1.66 0.14 6.60
C LEU A 27 -2.36 0.48 5.29
N ASN A 28 -2.71 -0.53 4.54
CA ASN A 28 -3.44 -0.38 3.29
C ASN A 28 -4.84 -0.96 3.46
N LEU A 29 -5.85 -0.14 3.19
CA LEU A 29 -7.20 -0.61 2.99
C LEU A 29 -7.49 -0.42 1.50
N VAL A 30 -7.93 -1.47 0.83
CA VAL A 30 -8.17 -1.39 -0.62
C VAL A 30 -9.55 -1.90 -0.96
N ALA A 31 -10.17 -1.23 -1.94
CA ALA A 31 -11.40 -1.68 -2.57
C ALA A 31 -11.11 -1.87 -4.04
N PHE A 32 -11.48 -3.02 -4.59
CA PHE A 32 -11.17 -3.36 -5.97
C PHE A 32 -12.28 -2.96 -6.91
N ASN A 33 -11.89 -2.48 -8.09
CA ASN A 33 -12.84 -2.39 -9.19
C ASN A 33 -13.26 -3.81 -9.58
N PRO A 34 -14.55 -4.06 -9.87
CA PRO A 34 -14.95 -5.38 -10.36
C PRO A 34 -14.18 -5.79 -11.61
N THR A 35 -13.98 -4.84 -12.53
CA THR A 35 -13.15 -5.01 -13.72
C THR A 35 -12.08 -3.93 -13.68
N ALA A 36 -10.83 -4.30 -13.90
CA ALA A 36 -9.73 -3.34 -13.90
C ALA A 36 -9.95 -2.28 -14.98
N LYS A 37 -9.70 -1.03 -14.63
CA LYS A 37 -9.98 0.12 -15.51
C LYS A 37 -8.68 0.67 -16.06
N TYR A 38 -8.09 -0.04 -17.01
CA TYR A 38 -6.88 0.42 -17.67
C TYR A 38 -7.20 1.52 -18.67
N GLU A 39 -6.31 2.52 -18.72
CA GLU A 39 -6.46 3.58 -19.72
C GLU A 39 -6.14 3.09 -21.12
N ASP A 40 -5.17 2.17 -21.22
CA ASP A 40 -4.77 1.61 -22.50
C ASP A 40 -5.79 0.56 -22.94
N PRO A 41 -6.50 0.78 -24.08
CA PRO A 41 -7.51 -0.16 -24.54
C PRO A 41 -6.94 -1.51 -24.95
N ASP A 42 -5.63 -1.59 -25.18
CA ASP A 42 -4.98 -2.84 -25.58
C ASP A 42 -4.58 -3.70 -24.36
N SER A 43 -4.80 -3.20 -23.13
CA SER A 43 -4.48 -3.97 -21.95
C SER A 43 -5.36 -5.21 -21.86
N GLN A 44 -4.77 -6.34 -21.42
CA GLN A 44 -5.51 -7.56 -21.20
C GLN A 44 -6.56 -7.34 -20.12
N PRO A 45 -7.84 -7.64 -20.41
CA PRO A 45 -8.89 -7.49 -19.39
C PRO A 45 -8.65 -8.42 -18.20
N CYS A 46 -8.97 -7.93 -17.01
CA CYS A 46 -8.93 -8.75 -15.81
C CYS A 46 -9.75 -8.03 -14.72
N SER A 47 -9.96 -8.72 -13.61
CA SER A 47 -10.62 -8.09 -12.47
C SER A 47 -9.67 -7.12 -11.78
N GLY A 48 -10.23 -6.21 -11.00
CA GLY A 48 -9.40 -5.31 -10.19
C GLY A 48 -8.53 -6.10 -9.21
N ARG A 49 -9.10 -7.14 -8.62
CA ARG A 49 -8.34 -8.01 -7.71
C ARG A 49 -7.14 -8.64 -8.41
N GLU A 50 -7.34 -9.17 -9.60
CA GLU A 50 -6.24 -9.76 -10.37
C GLU A 50 -5.20 -8.72 -10.73
N ALA A 51 -5.64 -7.53 -11.14
CA ALA A 51 -4.71 -6.45 -11.47
C ALA A 51 -3.84 -6.11 -10.27
N TYR A 52 -4.42 -6.08 -9.07
CA TYR A 52 -3.67 -5.72 -7.87
C TYR A 52 -2.72 -6.83 -7.44
N LEU A 53 -3.22 -8.06 -7.35
CA LEU A 53 -2.44 -9.17 -6.79
C LEU A 53 -1.46 -9.78 -7.80
N GLN A 54 -1.83 -9.82 -9.08
CA GLN A 54 -1.04 -10.52 -10.09
C GLN A 54 -0.23 -9.62 -10.99
N ARG A 55 -0.53 -8.32 -11.00
CA ARG A 55 0.20 -7.36 -11.85
C ARG A 55 0.87 -6.28 -11.03
N TYR A 56 0.12 -5.62 -10.15
CA TYR A 56 0.69 -4.54 -9.36
C TYR A 56 1.72 -5.05 -8.35
N ALA A 57 1.38 -6.07 -7.58
CA ALA A 57 2.28 -6.56 -6.54
C ALA A 57 3.62 -7.05 -7.10
N PRO A 58 3.64 -7.86 -8.19
CA PRO A 58 4.92 -8.22 -8.79
C PRO A 58 5.68 -7.02 -9.34
N ALA A 59 4.98 -6.06 -9.99
CA ALA A 59 5.63 -4.87 -10.51
C ALA A 59 6.24 -4.05 -9.39
N PHE A 60 5.55 -3.93 -8.27
CA PHE A 60 6.08 -3.22 -7.10
C PHE A 60 7.38 -3.88 -6.62
N ARG A 61 7.39 -5.20 -6.54
CA ARG A 61 8.60 -5.93 -6.12
C ARG A 61 9.76 -5.70 -7.09
N ASP A 62 9.45 -5.65 -8.38
CA ASP A 62 10.48 -5.41 -9.39
C ASP A 62 11.06 -4.01 -9.27
N VAL A 63 10.22 -3.01 -9.00
CA VAL A 63 10.68 -1.64 -8.79
C VAL A 63 11.55 -1.57 -7.54
N ALA A 64 11.13 -2.19 -6.45
CA ALA A 64 11.91 -2.19 -5.22
C ALA A 64 13.28 -2.80 -5.45
N ALA A 65 13.34 -3.91 -6.18
CA ALA A 65 14.61 -4.55 -6.50
C ALA A 65 15.49 -3.66 -7.36
N ALA A 66 14.91 -3.01 -8.36
CA ALA A 66 15.66 -2.10 -9.25
C ALA A 66 16.21 -0.91 -8.47
N GLU A 67 15.48 -0.41 -7.48
CA GLU A 67 15.92 0.68 -6.64
C GLU A 67 16.79 0.22 -5.48
N LYS A 68 17.06 -1.08 -5.40
CA LYS A 68 17.90 -1.67 -4.35
C LYS A 68 17.36 -1.41 -2.95
N VAL A 69 16.04 -1.39 -2.81
CA VAL A 69 15.39 -1.27 -1.51
C VAL A 69 15.14 -2.65 -0.96
N GLU A 70 15.73 -2.93 0.21
CA GLU A 70 15.61 -4.22 0.88
C GLU A 70 14.88 -4.04 2.20
N GLY A 71 14.45 -5.15 2.79
CA GLY A 71 13.83 -5.12 4.10
C GLY A 71 12.34 -4.83 4.09
N ILE A 72 11.71 -4.86 2.92
CA ILE A 72 10.26 -4.72 2.83
C ILE A 72 9.62 -6.06 3.19
N LYS A 73 8.68 -6.05 4.14
CA LYS A 73 8.03 -7.26 4.62
C LYS A 73 6.52 -7.09 4.66
N ALA A 74 5.80 -8.02 4.05
CA ALA A 74 4.35 -8.09 4.22
C ALA A 74 4.08 -8.78 5.56
N LEU A 75 3.65 -8.03 6.56
CA LEU A 75 3.39 -8.59 7.89
C LEU A 75 2.05 -9.30 7.94
N TYR A 76 1.09 -8.82 7.19
CA TYR A 76 -0.25 -9.41 7.18
C TYR A 76 -0.97 -8.98 5.92
N VAL A 77 -1.68 -9.90 5.31
CA VAL A 77 -2.60 -9.62 4.21
C VAL A 77 -3.87 -10.40 4.49
N GLY A 78 -5.00 -9.72 4.47
CA GLY A 78 -6.25 -10.37 4.78
C GLY A 78 -7.41 -9.80 3.99
N VAL A 79 -8.48 -10.56 3.93
CA VAL A 79 -9.75 -10.18 3.31
C VAL A 79 -10.65 -9.64 4.42
N VAL A 80 -11.33 -8.52 4.17
CA VAL A 80 -12.26 -7.97 5.14
C VAL A 80 -13.51 -8.82 5.13
N ALA A 81 -13.78 -9.49 6.26
CA ALA A 81 -14.92 -10.38 6.37
C ALA A 81 -16.19 -9.66 6.81
N ALA A 82 -16.07 -8.72 7.75
CA ALA A 82 -17.24 -8.03 8.29
C ALA A 82 -16.82 -6.74 8.96
N VAL A 83 -17.68 -5.74 8.90
CA VAL A 83 -17.52 -4.52 9.68
C VAL A 83 -18.46 -4.61 10.88
N LEU A 84 -17.89 -4.62 12.07
CA LEU A 84 -18.70 -4.70 13.29
C LEU A 84 -19.14 -3.31 13.74
N ILE A 85 -18.29 -2.32 13.60
CA ILE A 85 -18.60 -0.94 13.95
C ILE A 85 -17.90 -0.05 12.93
N GLY A 86 -18.61 0.92 12.42
CA GLY A 86 -18.05 1.91 11.51
C GLY A 86 -18.77 1.94 10.18
N PRO A 87 -18.36 2.88 9.31
CA PRO A 87 -19.01 3.01 8.02
C PRO A 87 -18.74 1.81 7.12
N THR A 88 -19.70 1.52 6.25
CA THR A 88 -19.58 0.46 5.26
C THR A 88 -19.33 1.00 3.85
N ASP A 89 -19.21 2.30 3.70
CA ASP A 89 -18.90 2.96 2.45
C ASP A 89 -17.68 3.86 2.66
N PRO A 90 -16.56 3.62 1.97
CA PRO A 90 -16.39 2.58 0.96
C PRO A 90 -16.36 1.18 1.57
N HIS A 91 -16.70 0.21 0.73
CA HIS A 91 -16.59 -1.19 1.12
C HIS A 91 -15.14 -1.63 0.91
N TRP A 92 -14.44 -1.92 2.00
CA TRP A 92 -13.06 -2.37 1.91
C TRP A 92 -13.00 -3.87 1.66
N ASP A 93 -12.26 -4.28 0.65
CA ASP A 93 -12.14 -5.70 0.28
C ASP A 93 -10.99 -6.38 0.99
N ALA A 94 -9.88 -5.66 1.20
CA ALA A 94 -8.70 -6.29 1.76
C ALA A 94 -7.89 -5.28 2.56
N ILE A 95 -7.05 -5.81 3.42
CA ILE A 95 -6.13 -5.04 4.24
C ILE A 95 -4.73 -5.64 4.06
N ALA A 96 -3.72 -4.78 4.03
CA ALA A 96 -2.33 -5.23 4.02
C ALA A 96 -1.51 -4.35 4.95
N LEU A 97 -0.69 -4.99 5.78
CA LEU A 97 0.28 -4.32 6.62
C LEU A 97 1.66 -4.65 6.05
N VAL A 98 2.35 -3.62 5.58
CA VAL A 98 3.66 -3.80 4.95
C VAL A 98 4.67 -2.94 5.69
N GLU A 99 5.72 -3.60 6.17
CA GLU A 99 6.79 -2.93 6.91
C GLU A 99 7.91 -2.52 5.95
N TYR A 100 8.41 -1.32 6.14
CA TYR A 100 9.59 -0.81 5.45
C TYR A 100 10.65 -0.47 6.50
N PRO A 101 11.94 -0.58 6.19
CA PRO A 101 12.98 -0.27 7.18
C PRO A 101 12.94 1.17 7.66
N ASN A 102 12.45 2.07 6.82
CA ASN A 102 12.21 3.46 7.17
C ASN A 102 11.32 4.07 6.10
N PHE A 103 10.81 5.27 6.36
CA PHE A 103 9.91 5.90 5.40
C PHE A 103 10.63 6.31 4.11
N GLY A 104 11.92 6.63 4.20
CA GLY A 104 12.71 6.96 3.03
C GLY A 104 12.76 5.82 2.02
N ALA A 105 12.81 4.57 2.51
CA ALA A 105 12.79 3.40 1.63
C ALA A 105 11.48 3.34 0.84
N LEU A 106 10.35 3.60 1.50
CA LEU A 106 9.06 3.66 0.82
C LEU A 106 9.04 4.75 -0.25
N ARG A 107 9.52 5.94 0.11
CA ARG A 107 9.56 7.06 -0.84
C ARG A 107 10.42 6.72 -2.05
N LYS A 108 11.53 6.04 -1.83
CA LYS A 108 12.42 5.68 -2.93
C LYS A 108 11.72 4.82 -3.97
N VAL A 109 10.86 3.91 -3.52
CA VAL A 109 10.08 3.10 -4.45
C VAL A 109 8.99 3.92 -5.11
N LEU A 110 8.18 4.63 -4.32
CA LEU A 110 7.00 5.33 -4.83
C LEU A 110 7.37 6.49 -5.76
N GLU A 111 8.52 7.14 -5.52
CA GLU A 111 8.94 8.27 -6.32
C GLU A 111 9.81 7.86 -7.51
N SER A 112 10.10 6.57 -7.64
CA SER A 112 10.88 6.07 -8.75
C SER A 112 10.12 6.23 -10.07
N PRO A 113 10.80 6.69 -11.14
CA PRO A 113 10.16 6.70 -12.46
C PRO A 113 9.69 5.32 -12.90
N LEU A 114 10.38 4.26 -12.47
CA LEU A 114 9.97 2.90 -12.78
C LEU A 114 8.64 2.56 -12.12
N TYR A 115 8.40 3.05 -10.90
CA TYR A 115 7.12 2.83 -10.24
C TYR A 115 5.99 3.44 -11.06
N LYS A 116 6.18 4.66 -11.52
CA LYS A 116 5.15 5.36 -12.28
C LYS A 116 4.89 4.71 -13.64
N GLU A 117 5.91 4.12 -14.21
CA GLU A 117 5.78 3.47 -15.51
C GLU A 117 5.25 2.05 -15.41
N LYS A 118 5.73 1.27 -14.44
CA LYS A 118 5.51 -0.18 -14.41
C LYS A 118 4.51 -0.64 -13.37
N ALA A 119 4.33 0.09 -12.29
CA ALA A 119 3.47 -0.35 -11.19
C ALA A 119 2.21 0.48 -11.05
N GLU A 120 2.34 1.79 -11.05
CA GLU A 120 1.21 2.67 -10.81
C GLU A 120 0.01 2.44 -11.74
N PRO A 121 0.20 2.20 -13.05
CA PRO A 121 -0.95 1.96 -13.92
C PRO A 121 -1.80 0.77 -13.46
N HIS A 122 -1.17 -0.26 -12.94
CA HIS A 122 -1.91 -1.42 -12.44
C HIS A 122 -2.69 -1.10 -11.18
N ARG A 123 -2.08 -0.34 -10.26
CA ARG A 123 -2.77 0.08 -9.05
C ARG A 123 -3.98 0.95 -9.37
N LYS A 124 -3.81 1.92 -10.25
CA LYS A 124 -4.90 2.82 -10.64
C LYS A 124 -6.03 2.07 -11.35
N ALA A 125 -5.68 1.06 -12.13
CA ALA A 125 -6.70 0.25 -12.81
C ALA A 125 -7.43 -0.66 -11.82
N ALA A 126 -6.73 -1.14 -10.80
CA ALA A 126 -7.24 -2.13 -9.86
C ALA A 126 -8.19 -1.56 -8.82
N LEU A 127 -7.92 -0.37 -8.30
CA LEU A 127 -8.55 0.12 -7.08
C LEU A 127 -9.64 1.16 -7.37
N SER A 128 -10.79 0.99 -6.71
CA SER A 128 -11.82 2.01 -6.69
C SER A 128 -11.65 2.93 -5.48
N ALA A 129 -10.98 2.44 -4.43
CA ALA A 129 -10.68 3.23 -3.24
C ALA A 129 -9.43 2.69 -2.57
N TRP A 130 -8.71 3.56 -1.89
CA TRP A 130 -7.47 3.21 -1.22
C TRP A 130 -7.29 4.12 -0.02
N GLN A 131 -7.07 3.53 1.14
CA GLN A 131 -6.63 4.29 2.31
C GLN A 131 -5.26 3.76 2.70
N PHE A 132 -4.30 4.66 2.74
CA PHE A 132 -2.89 4.32 2.87
C PHE A 132 -2.33 5.14 4.01
N MET A 133 -2.07 4.50 5.13
CA MET A 133 -1.69 5.20 6.35
C MET A 133 -0.32 4.74 6.82
N ALA A 134 0.52 5.69 7.19
CA ALA A 134 1.82 5.41 7.76
C ALA A 134 1.69 5.28 9.27
N THR A 135 2.22 4.19 9.79
CA THR A 135 2.25 3.97 11.23
C THR A 135 3.67 3.65 11.68
N CYS A 136 3.96 3.94 12.92
CA CYS A 136 5.22 3.55 13.54
C CYS A 136 4.91 3.04 14.95
N SER A 137 5.80 2.22 15.47
CA SER A 137 5.61 1.70 16.82
C SER A 137 5.78 2.82 17.83
N PRO A 138 4.91 2.87 18.84
CA PRO A 138 5.10 3.81 19.94
C PRO A 138 6.25 3.34 20.82
N GLU A 139 6.42 3.96 21.98
CA GLU A 139 7.34 3.44 22.98
C GLU A 139 7.13 1.95 23.12
N PRO A 140 8.17 1.12 23.01
CA PRO A 140 7.99 -0.33 22.95
C PRO A 140 7.16 -0.92 24.08
N THR A 141 7.28 -0.36 25.26
CA THR A 141 6.58 -0.91 26.42
C THR A 141 5.10 -0.58 26.47
N SER A 142 4.64 0.39 25.70
CA SER A 142 3.27 0.89 25.84
C SER A 142 2.22 -0.03 25.22
N LEU A 143 2.61 -0.86 24.25
CA LEU A 143 1.66 -1.74 23.57
C LEU A 143 2.16 -3.18 23.48
N GLU A 144 2.87 -3.63 24.48
CA GLU A 144 3.36 -5.02 24.50
C GLU A 144 2.29 -5.98 25.02
N ILE A 145 1.09 -5.77 24.58
CA ILE A 145 -0.05 -6.63 24.95
C ILE A 145 0.11 -7.96 24.24
N GLY A 146 0.04 -9.03 24.98
CA GLY A 146 0.16 -10.35 24.39
C GLY A 146 1.58 -10.85 24.18
N ARG A 147 2.57 -10.09 24.58
CA ARG A 147 3.95 -10.52 24.54
C ARG A 147 4.39 -11.21 25.80
N HIS A 148 3.48 -11.84 26.40
CA HIS A 148 3.77 -12.53 27.62
C HIS A 148 4.27 -13.88 27.32
N ARG A 149 4.97 -14.31 28.12
CA ARG A 149 5.45 -15.65 27.96
C ARG A 149 5.28 -16.37 29.22
#